data_cc7d9ebf463ef0c6a0cf9fc6ed95800a
#
_entry.id   cc7d9ebf463ef0c6a0cf9fc6ed95800a
#
_cell.length_a   1.000
_cell.length_b   1.000
_cell.length_c   1.000
_cell.angle_alpha   90.00
_cell.angle_beta   90.00
_cell.angle_gamma   90.00
#
_symmetry.space_group_name_H-M   'P 1'
#
loop_
_entity.id
_entity.type
_entity.pdbx_description
1 polymer ?
#
loop_
_entity_poly.entity_id
_entity_poly.type
_entity_poly.pdbx_seq_one_letter_code
_entity_poly.pdbx_strand_id
1 'polypeptide(L)'
;MGITSLMGTTMSQLRIFALITFVCVALWGCSAKEKPQLTAAQEQAVAERIAPEGHVVKAGQVVAVAAAGAARSGSDIYASNCLACHASGVAGAPILGDVAAWTDRLSKGIETVYSNAINGINMMPARGTCASCSDDEVIAAIDYILDNSK
;
A
#
# COMPACT_ATOMS: atom_id res chain seq x y z
N MET A 1 50.15 -55.96 28.05
CA MET A 1 49.39 -57.02 27.37
C MET A 1 48.10 -56.42 26.93
N GLY A 2 47.71 -56.28 25.63
CA GLY A 2 48.25 -56.68 24.38
C GLY A 2 47.65 -55.76 23.34
N ILE A 3 48.52 -55.19 22.53
CA ILE A 3 48.19 -54.42 21.32
C ILE A 3 48.26 -55.40 20.18
N THR A 4 47.15 -55.91 19.72
CA THR A 4 47.05 -56.62 18.45
C THR A 4 45.61 -56.88 18.08
N SER A 5 45.01 -56.01 17.33
CA SER A 5 44.00 -56.36 16.30
C SER A 5 43.56 -55.11 15.49
N LEU A 6 44.45 -54.61 14.71
CA LEU A 6 44.17 -53.57 13.71
C LEU A 6 44.83 -53.90 12.40
N MET A 7 44.60 -55.12 11.89
CA MET A 7 45.03 -55.49 10.54
C MET A 7 44.01 -56.48 9.98
N GLY A 8 42.96 -55.98 9.41
CA GLY A 8 41.94 -56.77 8.75
C GLY A 8 40.94 -55.92 7.98
N THR A 9 41.34 -54.73 7.58
CA THR A 9 40.49 -53.95 6.69
C THR A 9 40.70 -54.52 5.29
N THR A 10 39.79 -55.40 4.88
CA THR A 10 39.84 -56.02 3.54
C THR A 10 39.72 -54.89 2.51
N MET A 11 40.37 -55.08 1.33
CA MET A 11 40.32 -54.09 0.23
C MET A 11 38.89 -53.67 -0.18
N SER A 12 37.91 -54.48 0.20
CA SER A 12 36.50 -54.19 0.02
C SER A 12 36.01 -53.05 0.95
N GLN A 13 36.45 -53.03 2.22
CA GLN A 13 36.08 -51.97 3.17
C GLN A 13 36.67 -50.62 2.77
N LEU A 14 37.92 -50.62 2.28
CA LEU A 14 38.59 -49.41 1.81
C LEU A 14 37.86 -48.78 0.63
N ARG A 15 37.34 -49.60 -0.29
CA ARG A 15 36.54 -49.14 -1.43
C ARG A 15 35.20 -48.56 -1.02
N ILE A 16 34.54 -49.15 -0.01
CA ILE A 16 33.27 -48.66 0.52
C ILE A 16 33.48 -47.31 1.21
N PHE A 17 34.52 -47.17 2.03
CA PHE A 17 34.84 -45.88 2.68
C PHE A 17 35.20 -44.80 1.63
N ALA A 18 35.93 -45.10 0.58
CA ALA A 18 36.27 -44.19 -0.50
C ALA A 18 35.01 -43.73 -1.26
N LEU A 19 34.06 -44.64 -1.50
CA LEU A 19 32.79 -44.29 -2.14
C LEU A 19 31.89 -43.43 -1.27
N ILE A 20 31.83 -43.72 0.01
CA ILE A 20 31.03 -42.93 0.99
C ILE A 20 31.61 -41.50 1.11
N THR A 21 32.92 -41.37 1.25
CA THR A 21 33.56 -40.06 1.29
C THR A 21 33.37 -39.26 0.01
N PHE A 22 33.41 -39.90 -1.15
CA PHE A 22 33.18 -39.25 -2.43
C PHE A 22 31.72 -38.75 -2.57
N VAL A 23 30.76 -39.58 -2.14
CA VAL A 23 29.32 -39.19 -2.10
C VAL A 23 29.07 -38.05 -1.13
N CYS A 24 29.68 -38.08 0.06
CA CYS A 24 29.54 -36.99 1.04
C CYS A 24 30.12 -35.65 0.53
N VAL A 25 31.24 -35.67 -0.18
CA VAL A 25 31.82 -34.46 -0.76
C VAL A 25 30.96 -33.93 -1.92
N ALA A 26 30.34 -34.82 -2.69
CA ALA A 26 29.42 -34.42 -3.77
C ALA A 26 28.10 -33.83 -3.23
N LEU A 27 27.62 -34.24 -2.04
CA LEU A 27 26.42 -33.72 -1.42
C LEU A 27 26.65 -32.39 -0.67
N TRP A 28 27.88 -32.04 -0.29
CA TRP A 28 28.21 -30.74 0.29
C TRP A 28 28.41 -29.64 -0.73
N GLY A 29 28.29 -29.94 -2.03
CA GLY A 29 28.29 -28.97 -3.11
C GLY A 29 27.02 -28.17 -3.31
N CYS A 30 26.06 -28.18 -2.38
CA CYS A 30 25.01 -27.16 -2.35
C CYS A 30 25.63 -25.85 -1.89
N SER A 31 26.36 -25.20 -2.78
CA SER A 31 26.74 -23.79 -2.65
C SER A 31 25.47 -23.00 -2.33
N ALA A 32 25.43 -22.41 -1.15
CA ALA A 32 24.48 -21.34 -0.87
C ALA A 32 24.62 -20.35 -2.04
N LYS A 33 23.54 -20.21 -2.83
CA LYS A 33 23.48 -19.25 -3.92
C LYS A 33 23.77 -17.90 -3.30
N GLU A 34 24.99 -17.40 -3.53
CA GLU A 34 25.38 -16.07 -3.09
C GLU A 34 24.32 -15.11 -3.60
N LYS A 35 23.69 -14.39 -2.68
CA LYS A 35 22.68 -13.39 -3.08
C LYS A 35 23.35 -12.45 -4.04
N PRO A 36 22.81 -12.22 -5.23
CA PRO A 36 23.42 -11.31 -6.18
C PRO A 36 23.59 -9.97 -5.50
N GLN A 37 24.81 -9.54 -5.29
CA GLN A 37 25.09 -8.22 -4.76
C GLN A 37 24.73 -7.21 -5.86
N LEU A 38 23.88 -6.28 -5.51
CA LEU A 38 23.51 -5.18 -6.37
C LEU A 38 24.75 -4.31 -6.61
N THR A 39 24.90 -3.81 -7.81
CA THR A 39 25.91 -2.78 -8.08
C THR A 39 25.49 -1.47 -7.39
N ALA A 40 26.45 -0.60 -7.09
CA ALA A 40 26.15 0.69 -6.48
C ALA A 40 25.08 1.51 -7.24
N ALA A 41 25.08 1.41 -8.56
CA ALA A 41 24.06 2.06 -9.40
C ALA A 41 22.67 1.42 -9.23
N GLN A 42 22.61 0.10 -9.05
CA GLN A 42 21.34 -0.61 -8.78
C GLN A 42 20.83 -0.31 -7.38
N GLU A 43 21.71 -0.21 -6.38
CA GLU A 43 21.32 0.19 -5.02
C GLU A 43 20.77 1.62 -4.99
N GLN A 44 21.37 2.55 -5.72
CA GLN A 44 20.87 3.91 -5.84
C GLN A 44 19.50 3.95 -6.52
N ALA A 45 19.30 3.21 -7.62
CA ALA A 45 18.02 3.14 -8.32
C ALA A 45 16.92 2.52 -7.45
N VAL A 46 17.25 1.54 -6.61
CA VAL A 46 16.31 0.96 -5.64
C VAL A 46 16.01 1.96 -4.54
N ALA A 47 17.03 2.62 -3.98
CA ALA A 47 16.85 3.63 -2.93
C ALA A 47 15.96 4.79 -3.39
N GLU A 48 16.10 5.24 -4.65
CA GLU A 48 15.25 6.26 -5.25
C GLU A 48 13.79 5.81 -5.39
N ARG A 49 13.55 4.54 -5.78
CA ARG A 49 12.19 4.00 -5.91
C ARG A 49 11.48 3.78 -4.60
N ILE A 50 12.21 3.45 -3.54
CA ILE A 50 11.66 3.22 -2.20
C ILE A 50 11.83 4.43 -1.28
N ALA A 51 12.39 5.53 -1.78
CA ALA A 51 12.45 6.77 -1.02
C ALA A 51 11.02 7.17 -0.65
N PRO A 52 10.72 7.37 0.65
CA PRO A 52 9.40 7.81 1.04
C PRO A 52 9.13 9.17 0.42
N GLU A 53 8.06 9.27 -0.36
CA GLU A 53 7.56 10.55 -0.84
C GLU A 53 7.02 11.33 0.36
N GLY A 54 7.81 12.25 0.88
CA GLY A 54 7.44 13.08 2.01
C GLY A 54 8.49 13.10 3.13
N HIS A 55 8.38 14.08 4.00
CA HIS A 55 9.25 14.21 5.17
C HIS A 55 8.75 13.31 6.31
N VAL A 56 9.59 12.36 6.75
CA VAL A 56 9.32 11.62 7.98
C VAL A 56 9.45 12.56 9.17
N VAL A 57 8.34 12.88 9.81
CA VAL A 57 8.31 13.68 11.03
C VAL A 57 8.58 12.77 12.21
N LYS A 58 9.66 13.01 12.94
CA LYS A 58 9.90 12.31 14.21
C LYS A 58 8.86 12.71 15.25
N ALA A 59 8.39 11.74 16.01
CA ALA A 59 7.48 12.02 17.13
C ALA A 59 8.08 13.11 18.05
N GLY A 60 7.36 14.21 18.22
CA GLY A 60 7.79 15.37 18.97
C GLY A 60 8.25 16.56 18.13
N GLN A 61 8.45 16.42 16.83
CA GLN A 61 8.61 17.54 15.93
C GLN A 61 7.21 17.95 15.43
N VAL A 62 6.64 19.00 16.01
CA VAL A 62 5.55 19.72 15.36
C VAL A 62 6.14 20.33 14.09
N VAL A 63 6.04 19.64 12.97
CA VAL A 63 6.07 20.38 11.72
C VAL A 63 4.89 21.31 11.82
N ALA A 64 5.17 22.61 11.93
CA ALA A 64 4.20 23.56 11.44
C ALA A 64 3.81 23.01 10.07
N VAL A 65 2.60 22.47 9.97
CA VAL A 65 2.04 22.10 8.67
C VAL A 65 2.24 23.33 7.84
N ALA A 66 3.24 23.23 6.96
CA ALA A 66 3.59 24.31 6.10
C ALA A 66 2.31 24.74 5.45
N ALA A 67 1.98 25.94 5.75
CA ALA A 67 1.06 26.80 5.02
C ALA A 67 -0.05 26.03 4.32
N ALA A 68 -1.27 26.36 4.65
CA ALA A 68 -2.37 26.29 3.72
C ALA A 68 -1.85 26.36 2.27
N GLY A 69 -1.47 25.23 1.72
CA GLY A 69 -1.46 25.03 0.30
C GLY A 69 -2.83 25.48 -0.13
N ALA A 70 -2.94 26.27 -1.17
CA ALA A 70 -4.22 26.75 -1.67
C ALA A 70 -5.24 25.61 -1.54
N ALA A 71 -6.36 25.86 -0.86
CA ALA A 71 -7.36 24.85 -0.58
C ALA A 71 -7.62 24.08 -1.88
N ARG A 72 -7.55 22.76 -1.82
CA ARG A 72 -7.75 21.93 -3.00
C ARG A 72 -9.12 22.23 -3.59
N SER A 73 -9.22 22.27 -4.91
CA SER A 73 -10.51 22.54 -5.54
C SER A 73 -11.50 21.41 -5.29
N GLY A 74 -12.79 21.70 -5.31
CA GLY A 74 -13.82 20.68 -5.18
C GLY A 74 -13.72 19.60 -6.28
N SER A 75 -13.31 19.97 -7.48
CA SER A 75 -13.06 19.02 -8.58
C SER A 75 -11.89 18.09 -8.30
N ASP A 76 -10.81 18.58 -7.70
CA ASP A 76 -9.65 17.74 -7.36
C ASP A 76 -9.98 16.77 -6.25
N ILE A 77 -10.70 17.22 -5.23
CA ILE A 77 -11.19 16.36 -4.14
C ILE A 77 -12.15 15.30 -4.70
N TYR A 78 -13.08 15.70 -5.55
CA TYR A 78 -14.00 14.75 -6.20
C TYR A 78 -13.23 13.69 -7.00
N ALA A 79 -12.32 14.11 -7.87
CA ALA A 79 -11.58 13.20 -8.74
C ALA A 79 -10.73 12.18 -7.94
N SER A 80 -10.14 12.61 -6.83
CA SER A 80 -9.24 11.76 -6.06
C SER A 80 -9.94 10.88 -5.01
N ASN A 81 -11.09 11.31 -4.46
CA ASN A 81 -11.68 10.66 -3.29
C ASN A 81 -13.15 10.24 -3.45
N CYS A 82 -13.88 10.81 -4.40
CA CYS A 82 -15.33 10.61 -4.55
C CYS A 82 -15.69 9.85 -5.82
N LEU A 83 -14.90 10.04 -6.89
CA LEU A 83 -15.14 9.51 -8.22
C LEU A 83 -15.43 8.01 -8.25
N ALA A 84 -14.68 7.23 -7.48
CA ALA A 84 -14.76 5.77 -7.49
C ALA A 84 -16.18 5.25 -7.24
N CYS A 85 -16.94 5.91 -6.40
CA CYS A 85 -18.33 5.55 -6.09
C CYS A 85 -19.34 6.42 -6.85
N HIS A 86 -19.11 7.72 -6.93
CA HIS A 86 -20.07 8.66 -7.48
C HIS A 86 -20.04 8.81 -9.01
N ALA A 87 -19.10 8.17 -9.71
CA ALA A 87 -19.14 8.08 -11.18
C ALA A 87 -19.99 6.91 -11.68
N SER A 88 -20.11 5.83 -10.91
CA SER A 88 -20.75 4.59 -11.37
C SER A 88 -21.91 4.11 -10.49
N GLY A 89 -22.17 4.78 -9.37
CA GLY A 89 -23.28 4.41 -8.47
C GLY A 89 -23.00 3.21 -7.56
N VAL A 90 -21.75 2.89 -7.30
CA VAL A 90 -21.36 1.79 -6.41
C VAL A 90 -22.06 1.93 -5.06
N ALA A 91 -22.58 0.82 -4.55
CA ALA A 91 -23.27 0.74 -3.26
C ALA A 91 -24.45 1.73 -3.10
N GLY A 92 -25.07 2.14 -4.20
CA GLY A 92 -26.20 3.07 -4.21
C GLY A 92 -25.78 4.54 -4.08
N ALA A 93 -24.50 4.86 -4.36
CA ALA A 93 -24.03 6.24 -4.41
C ALA A 93 -24.77 7.03 -5.52
N PRO A 94 -25.24 8.26 -5.28
CA PRO A 94 -25.82 9.09 -6.32
C PRO A 94 -24.74 9.45 -7.34
N ILE A 95 -25.04 9.25 -8.61
CA ILE A 95 -24.09 9.48 -9.71
C ILE A 95 -23.98 10.98 -9.97
N LEU A 96 -22.77 11.45 -10.27
CA LEU A 96 -22.56 12.81 -10.77
C LEU A 96 -23.33 13.00 -12.08
N GLY A 97 -24.13 14.05 -12.16
CA GLY A 97 -25.00 14.32 -13.32
C GLY A 97 -26.41 13.71 -13.20
N ASP A 98 -26.69 12.86 -12.22
CA ASP A 98 -28.05 12.35 -11.97
C ASP A 98 -28.89 13.39 -11.23
N VAL A 99 -29.52 14.28 -12.00
CA VAL A 99 -30.35 15.38 -11.51
C VAL A 99 -31.44 14.88 -10.54
N ALA A 100 -32.10 13.76 -10.87
CA ALA A 100 -33.20 13.24 -10.06
C ALA A 100 -32.71 12.77 -8.68
N ALA A 101 -31.62 11.98 -8.68
CA ALA A 101 -31.05 11.46 -7.44
C ALA A 101 -30.54 12.59 -6.52
N TRP A 102 -29.99 13.67 -7.05
CA TRP A 102 -29.52 14.80 -6.26
C TRP A 102 -30.66 15.71 -5.81
N THR A 103 -31.69 15.95 -6.64
CA THR A 103 -32.89 16.69 -6.26
C THR A 103 -33.57 16.06 -5.04
N ASP A 104 -33.68 14.74 -5.01
CA ASP A 104 -34.29 14.00 -3.91
C ASP A 104 -33.50 14.19 -2.59
N ARG A 105 -32.20 14.28 -2.68
CA ARG A 105 -31.33 14.53 -1.51
C ARG A 105 -31.38 15.98 -1.05
N LEU A 106 -31.39 16.92 -1.98
CA LEU A 106 -31.50 18.35 -1.71
C LEU A 106 -32.85 18.72 -1.12
N SER A 107 -33.92 17.96 -1.38
CA SER A 107 -35.24 18.19 -0.77
C SER A 107 -35.22 18.12 0.77
N LYS A 108 -34.18 17.44 1.34
CA LYS A 108 -33.95 17.34 2.79
C LYS A 108 -33.11 18.48 3.35
N GLY A 109 -32.75 19.44 2.52
CA GLY A 109 -31.90 20.57 2.84
C GLY A 109 -30.40 20.31 2.56
N ILE A 110 -29.72 21.35 2.07
CA ILE A 110 -28.29 21.29 1.73
C ILE A 110 -27.40 20.91 2.92
N GLU A 111 -27.72 21.41 4.11
CA GLU A 111 -26.99 21.10 5.35
C GLU A 111 -27.01 19.59 5.67
N THR A 112 -28.12 18.93 5.34
CA THR A 112 -28.23 17.48 5.51
C THR A 112 -27.28 16.76 4.55
N VAL A 113 -27.13 17.25 3.32
CA VAL A 113 -26.23 16.68 2.33
C VAL A 113 -24.76 16.83 2.79
N TYR A 114 -24.38 18.01 3.26
CA TYR A 114 -23.05 18.27 3.80
C TYR A 114 -22.75 17.40 5.02
N SER A 115 -23.69 17.38 5.99
CA SER A 115 -23.56 16.57 7.20
C SER A 115 -23.40 15.07 6.88
N ASN A 116 -24.16 14.55 5.93
CA ASN A 116 -24.07 13.16 5.51
C ASN A 116 -22.72 12.83 4.86
N ALA A 117 -22.16 13.75 4.10
CA ALA A 117 -20.85 13.52 3.47
C ALA A 117 -19.70 13.63 4.50
N ILE A 118 -19.79 14.56 5.44
CA ILE A 118 -18.78 14.74 6.50
C ILE A 118 -18.80 13.56 7.49
N ASN A 119 -19.99 13.14 7.91
CA ASN A 119 -20.13 12.11 8.95
C ASN A 119 -20.31 10.69 8.41
N GLY A 120 -20.58 10.56 7.11
CA GLY A 120 -20.92 9.30 6.46
C GLY A 120 -22.42 8.99 6.52
N ILE A 121 -22.89 8.19 5.57
CA ILE A 121 -24.27 7.71 5.50
C ILE A 121 -24.35 6.35 4.80
N ASN A 122 -25.02 5.39 5.40
CA ASN A 122 -25.15 4.02 4.86
C ASN A 122 -23.78 3.41 4.53
N MET A 123 -23.51 3.16 3.25
CA MET A 123 -22.23 2.61 2.77
C MET A 123 -21.18 3.70 2.49
N MET A 124 -21.55 4.96 2.52
CA MET A 124 -20.60 6.05 2.36
C MET A 124 -19.85 6.29 3.67
N PRO A 125 -18.54 6.12 3.71
CA PRO A 125 -17.76 6.44 4.91
C PRO A 125 -17.69 7.94 5.15
N ALA A 126 -17.37 8.33 6.37
CA ALA A 126 -17.16 9.74 6.73
C ALA A 126 -16.10 10.37 5.82
N ARG A 127 -16.40 11.55 5.28
CA ARG A 127 -15.54 12.28 4.31
C ARG A 127 -15.25 11.51 3.02
N GLY A 128 -16.05 10.50 2.68
CA GLY A 128 -15.72 9.57 1.60
C GLY A 128 -14.46 8.79 1.94
N THR A 129 -13.43 8.86 1.10
CA THR A 129 -12.12 8.24 1.37
C THR A 129 -11.04 9.28 1.73
N CYS A 130 -11.42 10.54 1.92
CA CYS A 130 -10.51 11.63 2.21
C CYS A 130 -10.35 11.88 3.72
N ALA A 131 -9.57 11.05 4.40
CA ALA A 131 -9.31 11.22 5.83
C ALA A 131 -8.58 12.54 6.18
N SER A 132 -7.87 13.14 5.24
CA SER A 132 -7.11 14.38 5.42
C SER A 132 -7.85 15.65 4.95
N CYS A 133 -9.06 15.51 4.39
CA CYS A 133 -9.83 16.67 3.96
C CYS A 133 -10.39 17.42 5.16
N SER A 134 -10.36 18.75 5.09
CA SER A 134 -11.17 19.60 5.98
C SER A 134 -12.66 19.51 5.62
N ASP A 135 -13.52 20.00 6.49
CA ASP A 135 -14.96 20.07 6.20
C ASP A 135 -15.24 20.96 4.99
N ASP A 136 -14.53 22.09 4.89
CA ASP A 136 -14.68 23.02 3.76
C ASP A 136 -14.27 22.37 2.42
N GLU A 137 -13.24 21.53 2.40
CA GLU A 137 -12.85 20.80 1.21
C GLU A 137 -13.87 19.73 0.81
N VAL A 138 -14.47 19.04 1.78
CA VAL A 138 -15.58 18.11 1.53
C VAL A 138 -16.80 18.86 0.98
N ILE A 139 -17.15 20.00 1.57
CA ILE A 139 -18.24 20.87 1.09
C ILE A 139 -17.97 21.31 -0.34
N ALA A 140 -16.77 21.79 -0.65
CA ALA A 140 -16.39 22.19 -2.00
C ALA A 140 -16.53 21.03 -3.03
N ALA A 141 -16.22 19.81 -2.64
CA ALA A 141 -16.42 18.64 -3.49
C ALA A 141 -17.91 18.34 -3.73
N ILE A 142 -18.75 18.53 -2.72
CA ILE A 142 -20.21 18.37 -2.85
C ILE A 142 -20.76 19.47 -3.78
N ASP A 143 -20.35 20.71 -3.59
CA ASP A 143 -20.77 21.82 -4.44
C ASP A 143 -20.41 21.55 -5.90
N TYR A 144 -19.19 21.06 -6.16
CA TYR A 144 -18.80 20.62 -7.49
C TYR A 144 -19.73 19.54 -8.05
N ILE A 145 -20.08 18.52 -7.27
CA ILE A 145 -21.03 17.48 -7.71
C ILE A 145 -22.39 18.06 -8.04
N LEU A 146 -22.91 18.91 -7.16
CA LEU A 146 -24.25 19.52 -7.31
C LEU A 146 -24.29 20.47 -8.52
N ASP A 147 -23.24 21.24 -8.75
CA ASP A 147 -23.14 22.13 -9.90
C ASP A 147 -23.13 21.36 -11.24
N ASN A 148 -22.58 20.17 -11.22
CA ASN A 148 -22.56 19.29 -12.39
C ASN A 148 -23.76 18.32 -12.45
N SER A 149 -24.74 18.48 -11.56
CA SER A 149 -25.95 17.62 -11.46
C SER A 149 -27.25 18.44 -11.47
N LYS A 150 -27.24 19.61 -12.11
CA LYS A 150 -28.40 20.51 -12.27
C LYS A 150 -29.06 20.30 -13.61
#